data_5831d4ffd1fa9ba633744beb7c9a6e74
#
_entry.id   5831d4ffd1fa9ba633744beb7c9a6e74
#
_cell.length_a   1.000
_cell.length_b   1.000
_cell.length_c   1.000
_cell.angle_alpha   90.00
_cell.angle_beta   90.00
_cell.angle_gamma   90.00
#
_symmetry.space_group_name_H-M   'P 1'
#
loop_
_entity.id
_entity.type
_entity.pdbx_description
1 polymer ?
#
loop_
_entity_poly.entity_id
_entity_poly.type
_entity_poly.pdbx_seq_one_letter_code
_entity_poly.pdbx_strand_id
1 'polypeptide(L)'
;TNEQRKYLGLIPVEEHWELVKFDNGIYYYFEDDTIKKEIKVSKNYYHEAELNEKTAENRTMILPKTKRGKIKKFNYTATESFSPFGTYFTFSADGVIIANYTTQRTYYSEIFSEKEKISLDNLKKWLDKWMKETTEEDLEEIEEFKNAKRKHCKFNEGDFFAFKISRREWCFGRILLDVSKLRKDENFEKNKNYGLAHLMGKPLIIKVYHKISDNKNIDLKELSKCLALPSQAIMDNIFYYGEAIILGNLPLKPEENDMFISVSESISGIDKNIAYLQYGLIYREIPLSDYEKLIKDLKIGAQTLRREGIGFVIDTYKLKECIEAKSNSPFWEKYKKHNVPDLKNPDHIELKRKIFKAFGLDADKTYEENLKMVEVK
;
A
#
# COMPACT_ATOMS: atom_id res chain seq x y z
N THR A 1 12.81 -1.14 -28.18
CA THR A 1 13.21 -2.38 -28.88
C THR A 1 12.72 -3.61 -28.13
N ASN A 2 12.66 -4.78 -28.79
CA ASN A 2 12.28 -6.04 -28.12
C ASN A 2 13.32 -6.47 -27.06
N GLU A 3 14.58 -6.13 -27.28
CA GLU A 3 15.61 -6.33 -26.25
C GLU A 3 15.27 -5.54 -24.98
N GLN A 4 14.99 -4.25 -25.07
CA GLN A 4 14.59 -3.43 -23.91
C GLN A 4 13.32 -3.98 -23.22
N ARG A 5 12.35 -4.46 -24.00
CA ARG A 5 11.12 -5.08 -23.50
C ARG A 5 11.41 -6.31 -22.61
N LYS A 6 12.38 -7.13 -23.01
CA LYS A 6 12.81 -8.29 -22.22
C LYS A 6 13.21 -7.89 -20.79
N TYR A 7 13.99 -6.80 -20.65
CA TYR A 7 14.43 -6.31 -19.33
C TYR A 7 13.32 -5.64 -18.50
N LEU A 8 12.18 -5.37 -19.11
CA LEU A 8 10.99 -4.81 -18.45
C LEU A 8 9.89 -5.85 -18.24
N GLY A 9 10.10 -7.10 -18.65
CA GLY A 9 9.07 -8.15 -18.61
C GLY A 9 7.91 -7.93 -19.57
N LEU A 10 8.08 -7.06 -20.58
CA LEU A 10 7.06 -6.80 -21.57
C LEU A 10 7.09 -7.86 -22.67
N ILE A 11 5.94 -8.15 -23.28
CA ILE A 11 5.93 -9.00 -24.48
C ILE A 11 6.64 -8.31 -25.63
N PRO A 12 7.34 -9.05 -26.50
CA PRO A 12 7.93 -8.51 -27.71
C PRO A 12 6.84 -7.99 -28.67
N VAL A 13 7.23 -7.15 -29.59
CA VAL A 13 6.42 -6.82 -30.75
C VAL A 13 6.80 -7.80 -31.86
N GLU A 14 5.84 -8.56 -32.35
CA GLU A 14 6.05 -9.52 -33.41
C GLU A 14 6.20 -8.84 -34.77
N GLU A 15 7.03 -9.39 -35.65
CA GLU A 15 7.33 -8.78 -36.97
C GLU A 15 6.09 -8.61 -37.85
N HIS A 16 5.11 -9.50 -37.70
CA HIS A 16 3.88 -9.48 -38.49
C HIS A 16 2.80 -8.55 -37.91
N TRP A 17 3.02 -7.95 -36.74
CA TRP A 17 2.06 -6.99 -36.19
C TRP A 17 2.12 -5.67 -36.91
N GLU A 18 0.98 -5.17 -37.31
CA GLU A 18 0.83 -3.88 -37.95
C GLU A 18 0.78 -2.74 -36.92
N LEU A 19 1.65 -1.74 -37.09
CA LEU A 19 1.64 -0.53 -36.25
C LEU A 19 0.67 0.50 -36.81
N VAL A 20 -0.32 0.89 -36.04
CA VAL A 20 -1.26 1.95 -36.33
C VAL A 20 -1.08 3.11 -35.37
N LYS A 21 -0.79 4.30 -35.92
CA LYS A 21 -0.75 5.53 -35.14
C LYS A 21 -2.17 6.08 -34.98
N PHE A 22 -2.58 6.27 -33.77
CA PHE A 22 -3.83 6.93 -33.41
C PHE A 22 -3.56 8.36 -32.94
N ASP A 23 -4.59 9.19 -32.77
CA ASP A 23 -4.42 10.58 -32.36
C ASP A 23 -3.79 10.73 -30.98
N ASN A 24 -3.19 11.87 -30.68
CA ASN A 24 -2.65 12.25 -29.37
C ASN A 24 -1.50 11.37 -28.84
N GLY A 25 -0.68 10.80 -29.72
CA GLY A 25 0.49 10.01 -29.31
C GLY A 25 0.14 8.60 -28.83
N ILE A 26 -0.98 8.06 -29.23
CA ILE A 26 -1.38 6.68 -29.01
C ILE A 26 -1.01 5.83 -30.22
N TYR A 27 -0.41 4.67 -29.96
CA TYR A 27 -0.01 3.70 -30.97
C TYR A 27 -0.56 2.34 -30.59
N TYR A 28 -1.11 1.63 -31.57
CA TYR A 28 -1.59 0.26 -31.41
C TYR A 28 -0.87 -0.69 -32.32
N TYR A 29 -0.52 -1.85 -31.83
CA TYR A 29 -0.07 -2.97 -32.62
C TYR A 29 -1.21 -3.95 -32.81
N PHE A 30 -1.49 -4.26 -34.09
CA PHE A 30 -2.55 -5.16 -34.48
C PHE A 30 -2.01 -6.49 -34.99
N GLU A 31 -2.69 -7.56 -34.63
CA GLU A 31 -2.69 -8.83 -35.33
C GLU A 31 -4.10 -9.02 -35.88
N ASP A 32 -4.22 -9.00 -37.21
CA ASP A 32 -5.50 -8.93 -37.96
C ASP A 32 -6.39 -7.78 -37.44
N ASP A 33 -7.56 -8.08 -36.88
CA ASP A 33 -8.51 -7.12 -36.30
C ASP A 33 -8.37 -6.92 -34.79
N THR A 34 -7.32 -7.49 -34.18
CA THR A 34 -7.13 -7.50 -32.75
C THR A 34 -5.97 -6.60 -32.34
N ILE A 35 -6.24 -5.65 -31.42
CA ILE A 35 -5.17 -4.86 -30.78
C ILE A 35 -4.47 -5.75 -29.75
N LYS A 36 -3.19 -5.96 -29.93
CA LYS A 36 -2.33 -6.78 -29.06
C LYS A 36 -1.56 -5.94 -28.05
N LYS A 37 -1.24 -4.70 -28.41
CA LYS A 37 -0.42 -3.83 -27.57
C LYS A 37 -0.81 -2.36 -27.79
N GLU A 38 -0.83 -1.62 -26.68
CA GLU A 38 -0.99 -0.18 -26.66
C GLU A 38 0.30 0.50 -26.20
N ILE A 39 0.69 1.58 -26.88
CA ILE A 39 1.75 2.49 -26.43
C ILE A 39 1.19 3.91 -26.41
N LYS A 40 1.30 4.58 -25.29
CA LYS A 40 0.96 6.00 -25.13
C LYS A 40 2.23 6.81 -24.91
N VAL A 41 2.43 7.85 -25.70
CA VAL A 41 3.61 8.71 -25.65
C VAL A 41 3.20 10.17 -25.63
N SER A 42 3.75 10.92 -24.69
CA SER A 42 3.69 12.39 -24.71
C SER A 42 5.05 12.97 -24.31
N LYS A 43 5.16 14.27 -24.16
CA LYS A 43 6.44 14.94 -23.85
C LYS A 43 7.16 14.35 -22.60
N ASN A 44 6.40 13.98 -21.57
CA ASN A 44 6.93 13.52 -20.28
C ASN A 44 6.33 12.19 -19.82
N TYR A 45 5.80 11.41 -20.76
CA TYR A 45 5.07 10.19 -20.43
C TYR A 45 5.26 9.13 -21.49
N TYR A 46 5.56 7.92 -21.05
CA TYR A 46 5.56 6.71 -21.86
C TYR A 46 4.82 5.62 -21.10
N HIS A 47 3.91 4.96 -21.74
CA HIS A 47 3.21 3.80 -21.20
C HIS A 47 3.10 2.72 -22.26
N GLU A 48 3.39 1.47 -21.90
CA GLU A 48 3.24 0.31 -22.77
C GLU A 48 2.53 -0.79 -22.03
N ALA A 49 1.47 -1.37 -22.61
CA ALA A 49 0.67 -2.44 -22.02
C ALA A 49 0.17 -3.42 -23.09
N GLU A 50 -0.13 -4.64 -22.64
CA GLU A 50 -0.75 -5.68 -23.46
C GLU A 50 -2.25 -5.50 -23.52
N LEU A 51 -2.83 -5.78 -24.69
CA LEU A 51 -4.26 -5.79 -24.95
C LEU A 51 -4.66 -7.04 -25.73
N ASN A 52 -5.94 -7.35 -25.70
CA ASN A 52 -6.56 -8.35 -26.55
C ASN A 52 -7.96 -7.88 -26.95
N GLU A 53 -8.00 -6.72 -27.62
CA GLU A 53 -9.25 -6.03 -27.97
C GLU A 53 -9.56 -6.19 -29.45
N LYS A 54 -10.66 -6.89 -29.74
CA LYS A 54 -11.16 -7.00 -31.13
C LYS A 54 -11.81 -5.71 -31.57
N THR A 55 -11.43 -5.25 -32.76
CA THR A 55 -11.93 -4.03 -33.37
C THR A 55 -12.76 -4.34 -34.63
N ALA A 56 -13.33 -3.29 -35.30
CA ALA A 56 -13.94 -3.42 -36.58
C ALA A 56 -12.87 -3.72 -37.66
N GLU A 57 -13.26 -4.43 -38.71
CA GLU A 57 -12.39 -4.72 -39.87
C GLU A 57 -11.84 -3.44 -40.52
N ASN A 58 -12.64 -2.37 -40.55
CA ASN A 58 -12.19 -1.07 -41.03
C ASN A 58 -11.55 -0.27 -39.87
N ARG A 59 -10.23 -0.18 -39.87
CA ARG A 59 -9.42 0.50 -38.86
C ARG A 59 -9.33 2.01 -38.98
N THR A 60 -10.10 2.63 -39.89
CA THR A 60 -10.17 4.10 -39.95
C THR A 60 -10.75 4.70 -38.69
N MET A 61 -11.56 3.92 -37.96
CA MET A 61 -11.98 4.20 -36.59
C MET A 61 -11.83 2.93 -35.76
N ILE A 62 -11.00 2.98 -34.73
CA ILE A 62 -10.80 1.86 -33.80
C ILE A 62 -12.01 1.80 -32.87
N LEU A 63 -12.92 0.88 -33.14
CA LEU A 63 -14.14 0.69 -32.37
C LEU A 63 -14.09 -0.70 -31.74
N PRO A 64 -13.91 -0.80 -30.42
CA PRO A 64 -13.94 -2.08 -29.73
C PRO A 64 -15.32 -2.73 -29.87
N LYS A 65 -15.34 -4.06 -29.97
CA LYS A 65 -16.58 -4.84 -29.94
C LYS A 65 -17.03 -5.07 -28.48
N THR A 66 -18.32 -5.18 -28.27
CA THR A 66 -18.85 -5.64 -26.99
C THR A 66 -18.54 -7.13 -26.78
N LYS A 67 -18.69 -7.65 -25.57
CA LYS A 67 -18.56 -9.11 -25.28
C LYS A 67 -19.44 -10.00 -26.18
N ARG A 68 -20.51 -9.45 -26.77
CA ARG A 68 -21.40 -10.14 -27.71
C ARG A 68 -21.00 -9.91 -29.19
N GLY A 69 -19.82 -9.36 -29.46
CA GLY A 69 -19.30 -9.12 -30.81
C GLY A 69 -19.90 -7.91 -31.54
N LYS A 70 -20.79 -7.12 -30.92
CA LYS A 70 -21.35 -5.91 -31.54
C LYS A 70 -20.33 -4.76 -31.44
N ILE A 71 -20.16 -3.98 -32.52
CA ILE A 71 -19.33 -2.79 -32.52
C ILE A 71 -19.91 -1.77 -31.52
N LYS A 72 -19.07 -1.22 -30.67
CA LYS A 72 -19.45 -0.11 -29.77
C LYS A 72 -19.64 1.17 -30.60
N LYS A 73 -20.56 2.03 -30.17
CA LYS A 73 -20.68 3.35 -30.77
C LYS A 73 -19.40 4.14 -30.52
N PHE A 74 -18.94 4.85 -31.58
CA PHE A 74 -17.80 5.73 -31.46
C PHE A 74 -18.11 6.86 -30.48
N ASN A 75 -17.37 6.89 -29.39
CA ASN A 75 -17.33 7.97 -28.42
C ASN A 75 -16.01 7.88 -27.66
N TYR A 76 -15.65 8.94 -26.94
CA TYR A 76 -14.43 9.01 -26.13
C TYR A 76 -14.29 7.81 -25.20
N THR A 77 -15.38 7.39 -24.57
CA THR A 77 -15.37 6.24 -23.64
C THR A 77 -15.19 4.88 -24.33
N ALA A 78 -15.33 4.78 -25.63
CA ALA A 78 -15.17 3.51 -26.35
C ALA A 78 -13.69 3.07 -26.37
N THR A 79 -12.75 4.00 -26.50
CA THR A 79 -11.30 3.73 -26.47
C THR A 79 -10.76 3.60 -25.04
N GLU A 80 -11.37 4.26 -24.06
CA GLU A 80 -11.01 4.15 -22.66
C GLU A 80 -11.50 2.86 -21.99
N SER A 81 -12.39 2.13 -22.62
CA SER A 81 -12.95 0.88 -22.09
C SER A 81 -12.09 -0.35 -22.37
N PHE A 82 -10.89 -0.20 -22.88
CA PHE A 82 -9.95 -1.31 -23.08
C PHE A 82 -9.52 -1.88 -21.74
N SER A 83 -9.33 -3.18 -21.70
CA SER A 83 -8.94 -3.91 -20.50
C SER A 83 -7.52 -4.45 -20.68
N PRO A 84 -6.49 -3.69 -20.31
CA PRO A 84 -5.12 -4.18 -20.41
C PRO A 84 -4.90 -5.35 -19.44
N PHE A 85 -3.97 -6.22 -19.81
CA PHE A 85 -3.55 -7.37 -19.01
C PHE A 85 -2.03 -7.55 -19.10
N GLY A 86 -1.49 -8.54 -18.40
CA GLY A 86 -0.05 -8.82 -18.43
C GLY A 86 0.80 -7.71 -17.83
N THR A 87 2.09 -7.76 -18.09
CA THR A 87 3.06 -6.78 -17.59
C THR A 87 2.93 -5.47 -18.37
N TYR A 88 3.03 -4.36 -17.65
CA TYR A 88 3.09 -3.02 -18.21
C TYR A 88 4.25 -2.22 -17.66
N PHE A 89 4.66 -1.22 -18.42
CA PHE A 89 5.68 -0.27 -18.06
C PHE A 89 5.16 1.16 -18.19
N THR A 90 5.40 1.98 -17.19
CA THR A 90 5.10 3.40 -17.21
C THR A 90 6.34 4.20 -16.81
N PHE A 91 6.66 5.20 -17.60
CA PHE A 91 7.65 6.22 -17.30
C PHE A 91 6.97 7.59 -17.36
N SER A 92 7.07 8.35 -16.29
CA SER A 92 6.47 9.68 -16.18
C SER A 92 7.43 10.68 -15.55
N ALA A 93 7.05 11.96 -15.52
CA ALA A 93 7.81 12.97 -14.79
C ALA A 93 7.93 12.69 -13.29
N ASP A 94 7.05 11.86 -12.74
CA ASP A 94 7.00 11.55 -11.31
C ASP A 94 7.75 10.26 -10.96
N GLY A 95 8.02 9.40 -11.94
CA GLY A 95 8.70 8.13 -11.68
C GLY A 95 8.50 7.05 -12.72
N VAL A 96 8.91 5.86 -12.34
CA VAL A 96 8.85 4.62 -13.13
C VAL A 96 8.04 3.56 -12.39
N ILE A 97 7.26 2.79 -13.15
CA ILE A 97 6.51 1.63 -12.64
C ILE A 97 6.64 0.47 -13.64
N ILE A 98 7.02 -0.70 -13.15
CA ILE A 98 6.89 -2.01 -13.81
C ILE A 98 5.91 -2.81 -12.97
N ALA A 99 4.73 -3.12 -13.53
CA ALA A 99 3.69 -3.84 -12.80
C ALA A 99 2.88 -4.73 -13.74
N ASN A 100 1.94 -5.49 -13.20
CA ASN A 100 1.17 -6.47 -13.96
C ASN A 100 -0.34 -6.29 -13.70
N TYR A 101 -1.09 -5.98 -14.74
CA TYR A 101 -2.54 -5.79 -14.66
C TYR A 101 -3.30 -7.05 -14.26
N THR A 102 -2.83 -8.22 -14.68
CA THR A 102 -3.50 -9.50 -14.40
C THR A 102 -3.39 -9.87 -12.93
N THR A 103 -2.19 -9.77 -12.36
CA THR A 103 -1.91 -10.11 -10.97
C THR A 103 -2.16 -8.94 -10.02
N GLN A 104 -2.16 -7.70 -10.56
CA GLN A 104 -2.20 -6.43 -9.82
C GLN A 104 -1.00 -6.26 -8.86
N ARG A 105 0.14 -6.85 -9.21
CA ARG A 105 1.40 -6.76 -8.47
C ARG A 105 2.31 -5.72 -9.11
N THR A 106 3.11 -5.07 -8.27
CA THR A 106 4.21 -4.20 -8.71
C THR A 106 5.52 -4.98 -8.60
N TYR A 107 6.29 -5.02 -9.69
CA TYR A 107 7.66 -5.56 -9.70
C TYR A 107 8.66 -4.52 -9.22
N TYR A 108 8.54 -3.30 -9.74
CA TYR A 108 9.42 -2.19 -9.42
C TYR A 108 8.67 -0.85 -9.50
N SER A 109 8.95 0.04 -8.58
CA SER A 109 8.55 1.44 -8.66
C SER A 109 9.64 2.34 -8.11
N GLU A 110 9.84 3.48 -8.77
CA GLU A 110 10.80 4.52 -8.38
C GLU A 110 10.12 5.88 -8.53
N ILE A 111 10.20 6.72 -7.49
CA ILE A 111 9.70 8.09 -7.51
C ILE A 111 10.91 9.00 -7.72
N PHE A 112 10.87 9.82 -8.78
CA PHE A 112 11.95 10.76 -9.05
C PHE A 112 11.87 11.96 -8.10
N SER A 113 13.05 12.40 -7.64
CA SER A 113 13.14 13.64 -6.87
C SER A 113 12.81 14.87 -7.77
N GLU A 114 12.43 16.01 -7.17
CA GLU A 114 12.13 17.23 -7.96
C GLU A 114 13.30 17.68 -8.87
N LYS A 115 14.55 17.37 -8.50
CA LYS A 115 15.74 17.64 -9.30
C LYS A 115 15.87 16.72 -10.51
N GLU A 116 15.17 15.60 -10.50
CA GLU A 116 15.20 14.56 -11.52
C GLU A 116 13.98 14.58 -12.42
N LYS A 117 13.15 15.64 -12.37
CA LYS A 117 12.00 15.80 -13.28
C LYS A 117 12.44 15.71 -14.72
N ILE A 118 12.13 14.59 -15.31
CA ILE A 118 12.77 14.03 -16.46
C ILE A 118 11.82 14.11 -17.67
N SER A 119 12.37 14.47 -18.81
CA SER A 119 11.73 14.33 -20.12
C SER A 119 11.95 12.93 -20.67
N LEU A 120 11.25 12.57 -21.77
CA LEU A 120 11.48 11.30 -22.48
C LEU A 120 12.96 11.08 -22.90
N ASP A 121 13.75 12.16 -23.04
CA ASP A 121 15.17 12.05 -23.34
C ASP A 121 15.94 11.29 -22.24
N ASN A 122 15.41 11.27 -21.04
CA ASN A 122 16.01 10.56 -19.93
C ASN A 122 15.52 9.10 -19.83
N LEU A 123 14.42 8.74 -20.49
CA LEU A 123 13.96 7.34 -20.53
C LEU A 123 15.05 6.43 -21.09
N LYS A 124 15.72 6.85 -22.17
CA LYS A 124 16.84 6.06 -22.73
C LYS A 124 17.95 5.87 -21.70
N LYS A 125 18.36 6.92 -21.01
CA LYS A 125 19.41 6.85 -19.97
C LYS A 125 19.01 5.95 -18.82
N TRP A 126 17.73 6.03 -18.40
CA TRP A 126 17.19 5.17 -17.36
C TRP A 126 17.20 3.70 -17.81
N LEU A 127 16.75 3.40 -19.04
CA LEU A 127 16.75 2.07 -19.61
C LEU A 127 18.18 1.50 -19.75
N ASP A 128 19.12 2.30 -20.26
CA ASP A 128 20.52 1.88 -20.40
C ASP A 128 21.12 1.51 -19.03
N LYS A 129 20.83 2.33 -17.99
CA LYS A 129 21.23 2.03 -16.62
C LYS A 129 20.55 0.76 -16.10
N TRP A 130 19.23 0.65 -16.25
CA TRP A 130 18.45 -0.50 -15.82
C TRP A 130 18.97 -1.81 -16.42
N MET A 131 19.20 -1.82 -17.74
CA MET A 131 19.74 -2.99 -18.45
C MET A 131 21.13 -3.35 -17.96
N LYS A 132 22.01 -2.35 -17.79
CA LYS A 132 23.39 -2.54 -17.31
C LYS A 132 23.44 -3.15 -15.89
N GLU A 133 22.51 -2.74 -15.02
CA GLU A 133 22.44 -3.19 -13.63
C GLU A 133 21.68 -4.52 -13.47
N THR A 134 21.01 -5.01 -14.52
CA THR A 134 20.23 -6.25 -14.48
C THR A 134 21.15 -7.46 -14.52
N THR A 135 20.98 -8.37 -13.55
CA THR A 135 21.67 -9.67 -13.49
C THR A 135 20.83 -10.77 -14.14
N GLU A 136 21.40 -11.98 -14.30
CA GLU A 136 20.64 -13.13 -14.79
C GLU A 136 19.50 -13.50 -13.83
N GLU A 137 19.74 -13.43 -12.52
CA GLU A 137 18.72 -13.70 -11.50
C GLU A 137 17.56 -12.71 -11.58
N ASP A 138 17.84 -11.42 -11.88
CA ASP A 138 16.79 -10.42 -12.11
C ASP A 138 15.96 -10.76 -13.36
N LEU A 139 16.59 -11.27 -14.42
CA LEU A 139 15.88 -11.68 -15.63
C LEU A 139 14.98 -12.89 -15.39
N GLU A 140 15.45 -13.87 -14.63
CA GLU A 140 14.64 -15.01 -14.21
C GLU A 140 13.44 -14.54 -13.38
N GLU A 141 13.67 -13.66 -12.42
CA GLU A 141 12.60 -13.14 -11.56
C GLU A 141 11.56 -12.34 -12.35
N ILE A 142 11.98 -11.51 -13.32
CA ILE A 142 11.03 -10.73 -14.12
C ILE A 142 10.22 -11.63 -15.06
N GLU A 143 10.80 -12.71 -15.55
CA GLU A 143 10.09 -13.70 -16.35
C GLU A 143 9.07 -14.50 -15.51
N GLU A 144 9.44 -14.86 -14.26
CA GLU A 144 8.49 -15.43 -13.30
C GLU A 144 7.35 -14.45 -12.99
N PHE A 145 7.67 -13.17 -12.80
CA PHE A 145 6.68 -12.13 -12.54
C PHE A 145 5.70 -11.94 -13.72
N LYS A 146 6.21 -11.93 -14.94
CA LYS A 146 5.44 -11.81 -16.17
C LYS A 146 4.43 -12.96 -16.31
N ASN A 147 4.87 -14.18 -16.03
CA ASN A 147 4.08 -15.41 -16.18
C ASN A 147 3.28 -15.76 -14.92
N ALA A 148 3.35 -14.94 -13.87
CA ALA A 148 2.69 -15.21 -12.60
C ALA A 148 1.18 -15.23 -12.75
N LYS A 149 0.53 -16.16 -12.04
CA LYS A 149 -0.92 -16.17 -11.85
C LYS A 149 -1.28 -15.46 -10.56
N ARG A 150 -2.42 -14.79 -10.54
CA ARG A 150 -2.94 -14.16 -9.34
C ARG A 150 -3.12 -15.21 -8.25
N LYS A 151 -2.49 -14.98 -7.11
CA LYS A 151 -2.53 -15.88 -5.96
C LYS A 151 -2.77 -15.07 -4.69
N HIS A 152 -3.89 -15.37 -4.00
CA HIS A 152 -4.15 -14.78 -2.70
C HIS A 152 -3.24 -15.41 -1.64
N CYS A 153 -2.55 -14.57 -0.89
CA CYS A 153 -1.81 -15.00 0.28
C CYS A 153 -2.76 -15.10 1.47
N LYS A 154 -2.94 -16.31 2.02
CA LYS A 154 -3.68 -16.49 3.27
C LYS A 154 -2.80 -16.08 4.44
N PHE A 155 -3.39 -15.43 5.42
CA PHE A 155 -2.67 -14.92 6.59
C PHE A 155 -3.49 -15.09 7.87
N ASN A 156 -2.80 -15.08 9.00
CA ASN A 156 -3.35 -15.08 10.34
C ASN A 156 -2.60 -14.08 11.23
N GLU A 157 -3.18 -13.73 12.37
CA GLU A 157 -2.49 -12.99 13.41
C GLU A 157 -1.27 -13.77 13.89
N GLY A 158 -0.17 -13.06 14.13
CA GLY A 158 1.11 -13.65 14.49
C GLY A 158 1.96 -14.08 13.30
N ASP A 159 1.44 -14.04 12.07
CA ASP A 159 2.24 -14.35 10.87
C ASP A 159 3.31 -13.30 10.64
N PHE A 160 4.52 -13.80 10.37
CA PHE A 160 5.59 -13.01 9.79
C PHE A 160 5.47 -13.03 8.28
N PHE A 161 5.76 -11.90 7.67
CA PHE A 161 5.73 -11.76 6.22
C PHE A 161 6.94 -10.99 5.71
N ALA A 162 7.32 -11.26 4.47
CA ALA A 162 8.32 -10.51 3.72
C ALA A 162 7.65 -9.78 2.55
N PHE A 163 8.15 -8.62 2.22
CA PHE A 163 7.76 -7.82 1.05
C PHE A 163 8.97 -7.07 0.50
N LYS A 164 8.97 -6.78 -0.79
CA LYS A 164 10.07 -6.02 -1.41
C LYS A 164 9.91 -4.53 -1.19
N ILE A 165 11.01 -3.84 -0.89
CA ILE A 165 11.11 -2.37 -0.85
C ILE A 165 11.93 -1.82 -2.00
N SER A 166 12.69 -2.66 -2.66
CA SER A 166 13.41 -2.37 -3.89
C SER A 166 13.55 -3.64 -4.70
N ARG A 167 14.18 -3.56 -5.85
CA ARG A 167 14.36 -4.70 -6.76
C ARG A 167 14.95 -5.93 -6.08
N ARG A 168 15.90 -5.76 -5.13
CA ARG A 168 16.66 -6.84 -4.51
C ARG A 168 16.60 -6.86 -2.98
N GLU A 169 15.88 -5.93 -2.36
CA GLU A 169 15.83 -5.82 -0.91
C GLU A 169 14.45 -6.23 -0.37
N TRP A 170 14.48 -7.09 0.63
CA TRP A 170 13.31 -7.54 1.38
C TRP A 170 13.22 -6.85 2.72
N CYS A 171 12.03 -6.43 3.07
CA CYS A 171 11.63 -6.04 4.41
C CYS A 171 10.74 -7.10 5.04
N PHE A 172 10.66 -7.06 6.36
CA PHE A 172 9.95 -8.05 7.15
C PHE A 172 8.97 -7.37 8.08
N GLY A 173 7.78 -7.92 8.14
CA GLY A 173 6.74 -7.43 9.03
C GLY A 173 6.05 -8.56 9.78
N ARG A 174 5.12 -8.17 10.65
CA ARG A 174 4.29 -9.09 11.42
C ARG A 174 2.86 -8.59 11.48
N ILE A 175 1.90 -9.49 11.34
CA ILE A 175 0.48 -9.20 11.49
C ILE A 175 0.13 -9.27 12.97
N LEU A 176 -0.33 -8.15 13.52
CA LEU A 176 -0.70 -8.05 14.94
C LEU A 176 -2.19 -8.30 15.16
N LEU A 177 -3.05 -7.80 14.25
CA LEU A 177 -4.49 -7.88 14.41
C LEU A 177 -5.20 -7.85 13.05
N ASP A 178 -6.16 -8.73 12.86
CA ASP A 178 -7.15 -8.67 11.77
C ASP A 178 -8.42 -7.95 12.28
N VAL A 179 -8.50 -6.65 12.01
CA VAL A 179 -9.62 -5.82 12.48
C VAL A 179 -10.96 -6.26 11.89
N SER A 180 -10.94 -6.92 10.72
CA SER A 180 -12.17 -7.39 10.07
C SER A 180 -12.92 -8.46 10.88
N LYS A 181 -12.24 -9.13 11.80
CA LYS A 181 -12.86 -10.12 12.71
C LYS A 181 -13.91 -9.50 13.63
N LEU A 182 -13.75 -8.22 13.97
CA LEU A 182 -14.71 -7.48 14.79
C LEU A 182 -16.10 -7.38 14.17
N ARG A 183 -16.21 -7.47 12.84
CA ARG A 183 -17.51 -7.46 12.15
C ARG A 183 -18.41 -8.64 12.51
N LYS A 184 -17.85 -9.67 13.15
CA LYS A 184 -18.58 -10.85 13.62
C LYS A 184 -19.03 -10.75 15.07
N ASP A 185 -18.60 -9.68 15.77
CA ASP A 185 -18.98 -9.43 17.15
C ASP A 185 -20.28 -8.65 17.20
N GLU A 186 -21.34 -9.24 17.76
CA GLU A 186 -22.66 -8.61 17.90
C GLU A 186 -22.62 -7.30 18.70
N ASN A 187 -21.67 -7.16 19.62
CA ASN A 187 -21.48 -5.94 20.40
C ASN A 187 -20.81 -4.84 19.58
N PHE A 188 -20.14 -5.19 18.50
CA PHE A 188 -19.37 -4.26 17.68
C PHE A 188 -20.25 -3.34 16.82
N GLU A 189 -21.41 -3.79 16.34
CA GLU A 189 -22.34 -2.99 15.52
C GLU A 189 -22.77 -1.69 16.22
N LYS A 190 -22.68 -1.64 17.56
CA LYS A 190 -22.99 -0.46 18.37
C LYS A 190 -21.91 0.63 18.29
N ASN A 191 -20.69 0.31 17.88
CA ASN A 191 -19.55 1.23 17.86
C ASN A 191 -19.38 1.92 16.49
N LYS A 192 -20.21 2.91 16.21
CA LYS A 192 -20.26 3.63 14.91
C LYS A 192 -19.00 4.45 14.60
N ASN A 193 -18.14 4.67 15.59
CA ASN A 193 -16.92 5.46 15.42
C ASN A 193 -15.68 4.61 15.10
N TYR A 194 -15.79 3.26 15.07
CA TYR A 194 -14.66 2.39 14.74
C TYR A 194 -14.47 2.27 13.23
N GLY A 195 -13.93 3.34 12.61
CA GLY A 195 -13.83 3.49 11.17
C GLY A 195 -13.13 2.33 10.46
N LEU A 196 -12.07 1.75 11.06
CA LEU A 196 -11.32 0.64 10.44
C LEU A 196 -12.17 -0.61 10.22
N ALA A 197 -13.08 -0.93 11.12
CA ALA A 197 -13.90 -2.13 10.97
C ALA A 197 -15.00 -2.00 9.91
N HIS A 198 -15.39 -0.78 9.57
CA HIS A 198 -16.42 -0.52 8.55
C HIS A 198 -15.87 -0.42 7.13
N LEU A 199 -14.54 -0.46 6.94
CA LEU A 199 -13.93 -0.41 5.63
C LEU A 199 -14.14 -1.70 4.85
N MET A 200 -14.29 -1.59 3.53
CA MET A 200 -14.28 -2.76 2.63
C MET A 200 -12.92 -3.47 2.71
N GLY A 201 -12.90 -4.79 2.44
CA GLY A 201 -11.68 -5.59 2.55
C GLY A 201 -11.36 -5.99 3.99
N LYS A 202 -10.10 -6.30 4.27
CA LYS A 202 -9.61 -6.70 5.59
C LYS A 202 -8.57 -5.72 6.09
N PRO A 203 -8.96 -4.73 6.91
CA PRO A 203 -7.97 -3.87 7.56
C PRO A 203 -7.18 -4.66 8.60
N LEU A 204 -5.87 -4.50 8.55
CA LEU A 204 -4.89 -5.19 9.40
C LEU A 204 -4.08 -4.18 10.19
N ILE A 205 -3.70 -4.52 11.41
CA ILE A 205 -2.65 -3.84 12.14
C ILE A 205 -1.38 -4.67 12.00
N ILE A 206 -0.32 -4.03 11.51
CA ILE A 206 0.97 -4.66 11.27
C ILE A 206 2.09 -3.85 11.91
N LYS A 207 3.26 -4.47 12.09
CA LYS A 207 4.53 -3.78 12.31
C LYS A 207 5.57 -4.21 11.28
N VAL A 208 6.55 -3.34 11.02
CA VAL A 208 7.68 -3.60 10.13
C VAL A 208 8.94 -3.58 10.97
N TYR A 209 9.75 -4.65 10.89
CA TYR A 209 10.98 -4.77 11.66
C TYR A 209 12.12 -3.92 11.08
N HIS A 210 13.04 -3.48 11.93
CA HIS A 210 14.30 -2.85 11.55
C HIS A 210 15.27 -3.87 10.94
N LYS A 211 14.81 -4.50 9.85
CA LYS A 211 15.57 -5.53 9.14
C LYS A 211 15.34 -5.41 7.65
N ILE A 212 16.44 -5.30 6.91
CA ILE A 212 16.48 -5.38 5.44
C ILE A 212 17.47 -6.47 5.09
N SER A 213 17.18 -7.25 4.05
CA SER A 213 18.03 -8.34 3.57
C SER A 213 17.84 -8.55 2.07
N ASP A 214 18.85 -9.02 1.39
CA ASP A 214 18.78 -9.53 0.02
C ASP A 214 18.09 -10.90 -0.07
N ASN A 215 17.93 -11.57 1.05
CA ASN A 215 17.32 -12.88 1.16
C ASN A 215 16.09 -12.86 2.07
N LYS A 216 15.01 -13.52 1.65
CA LYS A 216 13.78 -13.67 2.43
C LYS A 216 13.85 -14.77 3.51
N ASN A 217 14.87 -15.63 3.47
CA ASN A 217 15.04 -16.69 4.47
C ASN A 217 15.66 -16.12 5.74
N ILE A 218 14.89 -16.06 6.82
CA ILE A 218 15.30 -15.48 8.09
C ILE A 218 14.78 -16.32 9.26
N ASP A 219 15.53 -16.38 10.34
CA ASP A 219 15.07 -16.98 11.58
C ASP A 219 14.00 -16.09 12.22
N LEU A 220 12.78 -16.61 12.38
CA LEU A 220 11.65 -15.88 12.91
C LEU A 220 11.81 -15.52 14.39
N LYS A 221 12.52 -16.34 15.17
CA LYS A 221 12.79 -16.06 16.59
C LYS A 221 13.77 -14.90 16.74
N GLU A 222 14.79 -14.83 15.88
CA GLU A 222 15.72 -13.70 15.86
C GLU A 222 15.01 -12.44 15.32
N LEU A 223 14.22 -12.57 14.25
CA LEU A 223 13.44 -11.46 13.71
C LEU A 223 12.49 -10.86 14.78
N SER A 224 11.84 -11.69 15.57
CA SER A 224 10.91 -11.23 16.62
C SER A 224 11.56 -10.38 17.71
N LYS A 225 12.88 -10.46 17.87
CA LYS A 225 13.67 -9.65 18.83
C LYS A 225 14.12 -8.30 18.25
N CYS A 226 14.02 -8.12 16.93
CA CYS A 226 14.41 -6.88 16.29
C CYS A 226 13.49 -5.73 16.70
N LEU A 227 14.03 -4.52 16.76
CA LEU A 227 13.21 -3.31 16.81
C LEU A 227 12.26 -3.28 15.60
N ALA A 228 11.17 -2.56 15.74
CA ALA A 228 10.21 -2.37 14.66
C ALA A 228 9.78 -0.90 14.57
N LEU A 229 9.37 -0.48 13.38
CA LEU A 229 8.63 0.76 13.22
C LEU A 229 7.32 0.69 14.02
N PRO A 230 6.76 1.84 14.44
CA PRO A 230 5.44 1.88 15.06
C PRO A 230 4.42 1.16 14.20
N SER A 231 3.49 0.44 14.84
CA SER A 231 2.46 -0.28 14.10
C SER A 231 1.64 0.67 13.24
N GLN A 232 1.16 0.15 12.14
CA GLN A 232 0.36 0.89 11.17
C GLN A 232 -0.86 0.05 10.76
N ALA A 233 -1.93 0.75 10.38
CA ALA A 233 -3.10 0.13 9.80
C ALA A 233 -2.95 0.08 8.28
N ILE A 234 -3.14 -1.09 7.68
CA ILE A 234 -3.12 -1.26 6.22
C ILE A 234 -4.32 -2.09 5.76
N MET A 235 -4.68 -1.94 4.48
CA MET A 235 -5.56 -2.89 3.82
C MET A 235 -4.78 -4.17 3.45
N ASP A 236 -5.49 -5.28 3.37
CA ASP A 236 -4.92 -6.59 3.01
C ASP A 236 -4.45 -6.72 1.55
N ASN A 237 -4.39 -5.64 0.79
CA ASN A 237 -4.09 -5.63 -0.64
C ASN A 237 -2.80 -6.38 -0.98
N ILE A 238 -1.72 -6.15 -0.22
CA ILE A 238 -0.43 -6.80 -0.46
C ILE A 238 -0.50 -8.34 -0.30
N PHE A 239 -1.40 -8.82 0.57
CA PHE A 239 -1.68 -10.25 0.74
C PHE A 239 -2.67 -10.74 -0.32
N TYR A 240 -3.70 -9.95 -0.60
CA TYR A 240 -4.71 -10.25 -1.59
C TYR A 240 -4.12 -10.39 -2.99
N TYR A 241 -3.18 -9.53 -3.35
CA TYR A 241 -2.49 -9.58 -4.64
C TYR A 241 -1.23 -10.46 -4.63
N GLY A 242 -0.82 -10.97 -3.46
CA GLY A 242 0.31 -11.88 -3.33
C GLY A 242 1.68 -11.20 -3.44
N GLU A 243 1.77 -9.91 -3.11
CA GLU A 243 3.04 -9.18 -3.00
C GLU A 243 3.79 -9.55 -1.72
N ALA A 244 3.05 -9.74 -0.62
CA ALA A 244 3.61 -10.25 0.62
C ALA A 244 3.69 -11.78 0.61
N ILE A 245 4.75 -12.31 1.21
CA ILE A 245 5.01 -13.74 1.36
C ILE A 245 4.99 -14.07 2.85
N ILE A 246 4.14 -15.01 3.27
CA ILE A 246 4.15 -15.51 4.64
C ILE A 246 5.36 -16.42 4.86
N LEU A 247 6.13 -16.11 5.90
CA LEU A 247 7.34 -16.83 6.27
C LEU A 247 7.09 -17.88 7.35
N GLY A 248 6.06 -17.69 8.16
CA GLY A 248 5.66 -18.58 9.25
C GLY A 248 4.95 -17.82 10.35
N ASN A 249 4.54 -18.53 11.41
CA ASN A 249 3.79 -17.98 12.53
C ASN A 249 4.49 -18.27 13.86
N LEU A 250 4.48 -17.29 14.75
CA LEU A 250 4.75 -17.48 16.17
C LEU A 250 3.63 -16.84 16.99
N PRO A 251 3.28 -17.36 18.17
CA PRO A 251 2.34 -16.69 19.06
C PRO A 251 2.80 -15.26 19.38
N LEU A 252 1.86 -14.33 19.35
CA LEU A 252 2.12 -12.94 19.75
C LEU A 252 2.35 -12.89 21.26
N LYS A 253 3.38 -12.15 21.67
CA LYS A 253 3.64 -11.88 23.07
C LYS A 253 3.06 -10.52 23.44
N PRO A 254 2.66 -10.30 24.70
CA PRO A 254 2.08 -9.02 25.15
C PRO A 254 2.91 -7.79 24.79
N GLU A 255 4.23 -7.88 24.93
CA GLU A 255 5.16 -6.80 24.61
C GLU A 255 5.29 -6.49 23.11
N GLU A 256 4.80 -7.38 22.26
CA GLU A 256 4.81 -7.20 20.80
C GLU A 256 3.58 -6.48 20.28
N ASN A 257 2.52 -6.38 21.10
CA ASN A 257 1.23 -5.79 20.75
C ASN A 257 1.24 -4.26 20.79
N ASP A 258 2.00 -3.66 19.87
CA ASP A 258 1.99 -2.22 19.64
C ASP A 258 0.74 -1.84 18.84
N MET A 259 -0.40 -1.69 19.52
CA MET A 259 -1.67 -1.42 18.85
C MET A 259 -1.81 0.03 18.42
N PHE A 260 -2.59 0.21 17.36
CA PHE A 260 -2.98 1.50 16.82
C PHE A 260 -3.81 2.30 17.85
N ILE A 261 -3.52 3.60 17.98
CA ILE A 261 -4.24 4.53 18.86
C ILE A 261 -4.87 5.62 18.02
N SER A 262 -6.15 5.84 18.20
CA SER A 262 -6.89 6.94 17.58
C SER A 262 -7.78 7.62 18.62
N VAL A 263 -7.75 8.95 18.66
CA VAL A 263 -8.58 9.76 19.55
C VAL A 263 -9.16 10.92 18.74
N SER A 264 -10.46 11.11 18.80
CA SER A 264 -11.13 12.21 18.06
C SER A 264 -12.51 12.50 18.64
N GLU A 265 -13.06 13.62 18.21
CA GLU A 265 -14.52 13.83 18.23
C GLU A 265 -15.22 12.74 17.41
N SER A 266 -16.47 12.46 17.78
CA SER A 266 -17.26 11.46 17.07
C SER A 266 -17.41 11.81 15.59
N ILE A 267 -17.15 10.83 14.75
CA ILE A 267 -17.42 10.89 13.30
C ILE A 267 -18.86 10.47 12.97
N SER A 268 -19.59 9.96 13.96
CA SER A 268 -20.99 9.60 13.80
C SER A 268 -21.88 10.85 13.76
N GLY A 269 -22.70 10.97 12.73
CA GLY A 269 -23.69 12.04 12.65
C GLY A 269 -24.79 11.97 13.74
N ILE A 270 -24.86 10.85 14.48
CA ILE A 270 -25.87 10.59 15.51
C ILE A 270 -25.40 11.06 16.89
N ASP A 271 -24.13 10.89 17.24
CA ASP A 271 -23.56 11.23 18.54
C ASP A 271 -22.48 12.31 18.41
N LYS A 272 -22.89 13.54 18.26
CA LYS A 272 -21.98 14.69 18.08
C LYS A 272 -21.35 15.19 19.37
N ASN A 273 -21.84 14.76 20.53
CA ASN A 273 -21.44 15.28 21.84
C ASN A 273 -20.44 14.39 22.58
N ILE A 274 -19.81 13.46 21.89
CA ILE A 274 -18.82 12.57 22.46
C ILE A 274 -17.46 12.69 21.76
N ALA A 275 -16.41 12.40 22.50
CA ALA A 275 -15.11 12.05 21.96
C ALA A 275 -14.83 10.57 22.23
N TYR A 276 -14.13 9.92 21.33
CA TYR A 276 -13.78 8.51 21.46
C TYR A 276 -12.27 8.27 21.46
N LEU A 277 -11.87 7.22 22.13
CA LEU A 277 -10.54 6.64 22.05
C LEU A 277 -10.66 5.21 21.57
N GLN A 278 -9.89 4.89 20.52
CA GLN A 278 -9.70 3.55 19.99
C GLN A 278 -8.25 3.13 20.22
N TYR A 279 -8.04 2.03 20.93
CA TYR A 279 -6.73 1.44 21.17
C TYR A 279 -6.80 -0.07 20.90
N GLY A 280 -6.38 -0.49 19.74
CA GLY A 280 -6.62 -1.85 19.27
C GLY A 280 -8.12 -2.20 19.31
N LEU A 281 -8.52 -3.18 20.09
CA LEU A 281 -9.93 -3.56 20.32
C LEU A 281 -10.62 -2.73 21.40
N ILE A 282 -9.87 -1.97 22.19
CA ILE A 282 -10.43 -1.14 23.25
C ILE A 282 -11.11 0.07 22.61
N TYR A 283 -12.37 0.28 22.95
CA TYR A 283 -13.15 1.46 22.58
C TYR A 283 -13.73 2.12 23.82
N ARG A 284 -13.53 3.43 23.95
CA ARG A 284 -14.02 4.24 25.06
C ARG A 284 -14.56 5.57 24.58
N GLU A 285 -15.56 6.09 25.27
CA GLU A 285 -16.17 7.38 25.02
C GLU A 285 -16.16 8.24 26.29
N ILE A 286 -16.03 9.56 26.07
CA ILE A 286 -16.23 10.60 27.10
C ILE A 286 -17.04 11.74 26.49
N PRO A 287 -17.67 12.61 27.31
CA PRO A 287 -18.32 13.82 26.81
C PRO A 287 -17.33 14.68 26.02
N LEU A 288 -17.78 15.23 24.88
CA LEU A 288 -16.94 16.10 24.04
C LEU A 288 -16.42 17.31 24.83
N SER A 289 -17.25 17.89 25.69
CA SER A 289 -16.86 19.04 26.55
C SER A 289 -15.68 18.72 27.48
N ASP A 290 -15.53 17.47 27.91
CA ASP A 290 -14.42 17.08 28.79
C ASP A 290 -13.16 16.84 27.96
N TYR A 291 -13.31 16.29 26.74
CA TYR A 291 -12.23 16.16 25.79
C TYR A 291 -11.70 17.54 25.36
N GLU A 292 -12.58 18.48 25.01
CA GLU A 292 -12.19 19.84 24.64
C GLU A 292 -11.41 20.55 25.76
N LYS A 293 -11.83 20.42 27.03
CA LYS A 293 -11.06 20.94 28.17
C LYS A 293 -9.67 20.33 28.25
N LEU A 294 -9.57 19.01 28.00
CA LEU A 294 -8.31 18.27 28.07
C LEU A 294 -7.31 18.74 27.03
N ILE A 295 -7.76 19.08 25.81
CA ILE A 295 -6.89 19.45 24.69
C ILE A 295 -6.73 20.97 24.53
N LYS A 296 -7.49 21.79 25.27
CA LYS A 296 -7.52 23.26 25.14
C LYS A 296 -6.13 23.90 25.21
N ASP A 297 -5.26 23.38 26.10
CA ASP A 297 -3.93 23.93 26.33
C ASP A 297 -2.88 23.44 25.32
N LEU A 298 -3.26 22.50 24.46
CA LEU A 298 -2.30 21.85 23.55
C LEU A 298 -2.02 22.67 22.29
N LYS A 299 -2.71 23.80 22.06
CA LYS A 299 -2.66 24.60 20.82
C LYS A 299 -2.81 23.77 19.53
N ILE A 300 -3.34 22.58 19.66
CA ILE A 300 -3.67 21.67 18.58
C ILE A 300 -5.10 22.02 18.20
N GLY A 301 -5.38 22.30 16.95
CA GLY A 301 -6.76 22.48 16.51
C GLY A 301 -7.59 21.30 17.03
N ALA A 302 -8.73 21.57 17.64
CA ALA A 302 -9.55 20.62 18.42
C ALA A 302 -9.90 19.31 17.72
N GLN A 303 -9.52 19.14 16.51
CA GLN A 303 -10.12 18.15 15.65
C GLN A 303 -9.40 16.82 15.60
N THR A 304 -8.11 16.68 16.04
CA THR A 304 -7.55 15.36 15.70
C THR A 304 -6.23 15.04 16.38
N LEU A 305 -6.30 14.32 17.46
CA LEU A 305 -5.32 13.29 17.80
C LEU A 305 -5.63 11.99 17.02
N ARG A 306 -6.42 12.11 15.96
CA ARG A 306 -6.92 11.00 15.17
C ARG A 306 -5.83 10.53 14.21
N ARG A 307 -5.50 9.28 14.31
CA ARG A 307 -4.61 8.56 13.42
C ARG A 307 -5.29 7.30 12.85
N GLU A 308 -6.41 7.51 12.19
CA GLU A 308 -7.13 6.45 11.47
C GLU A 308 -6.73 6.37 9.99
N GLY A 309 -5.54 6.81 9.63
CA GLY A 309 -5.03 6.62 8.29
C GLY A 309 -4.80 5.13 8.02
N ILE A 310 -5.60 4.56 7.11
CA ILE A 310 -5.31 3.24 6.58
C ILE A 310 -4.50 3.39 5.31
N GLY A 311 -3.35 2.71 5.26
CA GLY A 311 -2.49 2.69 4.10
C GLY A 311 -2.90 1.57 3.13
N PHE A 312 -2.85 1.84 1.82
CA PHE A 312 -2.86 0.78 0.80
C PHE A 312 -1.46 0.21 0.58
N VAL A 313 -0.44 0.95 1.02
CA VAL A 313 0.98 0.61 0.93
C VAL A 313 1.58 0.64 2.33
N ILE A 314 2.51 -0.26 2.62
CA ILE A 314 3.25 -0.29 3.88
C ILE A 314 4.17 0.94 3.95
N ASP A 315 4.05 1.73 5.02
CA ASP A 315 4.92 2.87 5.27
C ASP A 315 6.28 2.39 5.81
N THR A 316 7.30 2.50 4.98
CA THR A 316 8.70 2.22 5.33
C THR A 316 9.54 3.49 5.42
N TYR A 317 8.90 4.62 5.67
CA TYR A 317 9.58 5.91 5.73
C TYR A 317 10.78 5.88 6.66
N LYS A 318 11.93 6.26 6.13
CA LYS A 318 13.21 6.29 6.85
C LYS A 318 13.62 4.98 7.54
N LEU A 319 13.13 3.83 7.07
CA LEU A 319 13.46 2.55 7.69
C LEU A 319 14.98 2.32 7.75
N LYS A 320 15.73 2.64 6.71
CA LYS A 320 17.20 2.49 6.68
C LYS A 320 17.86 3.37 7.75
N GLU A 321 17.44 4.61 7.87
CA GLU A 321 17.93 5.54 8.91
C GLU A 321 17.55 5.07 10.33
N CYS A 322 16.34 4.49 10.49
CA CYS A 322 15.93 3.91 11.77
C CYS A 322 16.78 2.71 12.17
N ILE A 323 17.15 1.85 11.21
CA ILE A 323 18.06 0.72 11.43
C ILE A 323 19.44 1.20 11.89
N GLU A 324 20.00 2.20 11.22
CA GLU A 324 21.29 2.80 11.55
C GLU A 324 21.28 3.47 12.93
N ALA A 325 20.24 4.25 13.21
CA ALA A 325 20.05 4.91 14.49
C ALA A 325 19.65 3.95 15.63
N LYS A 326 19.28 2.71 15.34
CA LYS A 326 18.70 1.75 16.29
C LYS A 326 17.55 2.34 17.09
N SER A 327 16.75 3.19 16.45
CA SER A 327 15.62 3.89 17.05
C SER A 327 14.59 4.33 16.02
N ASN A 328 13.38 4.66 16.46
CA ASN A 328 12.33 5.22 15.61
C ASN A 328 12.38 6.76 15.49
N SER A 329 13.41 7.42 16.00
CA SER A 329 13.53 8.89 15.92
C SER A 329 13.45 9.43 14.48
N PRO A 330 14.13 8.84 13.48
CA PRO A 330 14.01 9.30 12.10
C PRO A 330 12.60 9.12 11.52
N PHE A 331 11.87 8.08 11.91
CA PHE A 331 10.49 7.87 11.50
C PHE A 331 9.56 8.98 12.01
N TRP A 332 9.75 9.42 13.26
CA TRP A 332 8.92 10.45 13.87
C TRP A 332 9.13 11.86 13.29
N GLU A 333 10.27 12.12 12.63
CA GLU A 333 10.53 13.41 11.97
C GLU A 333 9.51 13.76 10.89
N LYS A 334 8.96 12.77 10.18
CA LYS A 334 7.90 12.96 9.19
C LYS A 334 6.69 13.70 9.78
N TYR A 335 6.40 13.43 11.04
CA TYR A 335 5.21 13.89 11.71
C TYR A 335 5.40 15.22 12.47
N LYS A 336 6.63 15.65 12.69
CA LYS A 336 6.94 16.97 13.29
C LYS A 336 6.39 18.12 12.45
N LYS A 337 6.24 17.96 11.14
CA LYS A 337 5.68 18.96 10.23
C LYS A 337 4.15 19.06 10.28
N HIS A 338 3.50 18.08 10.82
CA HIS A 338 2.04 17.99 10.84
C HIS A 338 1.53 18.21 12.25
N ASN A 339 1.47 19.28 12.85
CA ASN A 339 0.99 19.67 14.20
C ASN A 339 -0.01 18.72 14.92
N VAL A 340 -0.05 17.44 14.55
CA VAL A 340 -0.89 16.39 15.13
C VAL A 340 0.02 15.43 15.90
N PRO A 341 -0.02 15.42 17.23
CA PRO A 341 0.79 14.51 18.01
C PRO A 341 0.30 13.06 17.83
N ASP A 342 1.23 12.18 17.54
CA ASP A 342 0.98 10.75 17.60
C ASP A 342 1.23 10.27 19.04
N LEU A 343 0.22 9.66 19.67
CA LEU A 343 0.32 9.16 21.05
C LEU A 343 1.28 7.97 21.21
N LYS A 344 1.77 7.41 20.12
CA LYS A 344 2.80 6.37 20.12
C LYS A 344 4.22 6.94 20.09
N ASN A 345 4.36 8.22 19.72
CA ASN A 345 5.66 8.89 19.79
C ASN A 345 6.06 9.09 21.26
N PRO A 346 7.24 8.59 21.69
CA PRO A 346 7.73 8.78 23.08
C PRO A 346 7.77 10.25 23.52
N ASP A 347 8.00 11.19 22.60
CA ASP A 347 8.00 12.62 22.90
C ASP A 347 6.63 13.13 23.41
N HIS A 348 5.56 12.37 23.17
CA HIS A 348 4.19 12.71 23.57
C HIS A 348 3.68 11.86 24.75
N ILE A 349 4.56 11.23 25.52
CA ILE A 349 4.16 10.32 26.63
C ILE A 349 3.28 11.01 27.66
N GLU A 350 3.56 12.26 28.04
CA GLU A 350 2.76 13.00 29.00
C GLU A 350 1.34 13.29 28.47
N LEU A 351 1.23 13.57 27.18
CA LEU A 351 -0.07 13.72 26.52
C LEU A 351 -0.82 12.39 26.52
N LYS A 352 -0.15 11.29 26.17
CA LYS A 352 -0.74 9.94 26.21
C LYS A 352 -1.27 9.62 27.60
N ARG A 353 -0.51 9.90 28.66
CA ARG A 353 -0.94 9.68 30.06
C ARG A 353 -2.22 10.46 30.40
N LYS A 354 -2.29 11.75 30.01
CA LYS A 354 -3.48 12.59 30.24
C LYS A 354 -4.69 12.03 29.49
N ILE A 355 -4.54 11.71 28.21
CA ILE A 355 -5.61 11.17 27.38
C ILE A 355 -6.08 9.82 27.92
N PHE A 356 -5.17 8.85 28.12
CA PHE A 356 -5.53 7.53 28.61
C PHE A 356 -6.27 7.58 29.94
N LYS A 357 -5.79 8.38 30.88
CA LYS A 357 -6.46 8.58 32.18
C LYS A 357 -7.90 9.10 32.02
N ALA A 358 -8.13 10.03 31.11
CA ALA A 358 -9.47 10.58 30.87
C ALA A 358 -10.44 9.52 30.32
N PHE A 359 -9.94 8.58 29.53
CA PHE A 359 -10.72 7.47 28.98
C PHE A 359 -10.71 6.21 29.88
N GLY A 360 -10.16 6.30 31.10
CA GLY A 360 -10.13 5.19 32.08
C GLY A 360 -9.12 4.11 31.74
N LEU A 361 -8.05 4.47 31.02
CA LEU A 361 -6.92 3.60 30.68
C LEU A 361 -5.64 4.08 31.36
N ASP A 362 -4.60 3.27 31.29
CA ASP A 362 -3.28 3.54 31.83
C ASP A 362 -2.22 3.48 30.73
N ALA A 363 -1.55 4.61 30.46
CA ALA A 363 -0.56 4.72 29.40
C ALA A 363 0.75 3.97 29.69
N ASP A 364 1.02 3.65 30.95
CA ASP A 364 2.22 2.94 31.40
C ASP A 364 2.01 1.42 31.48
N LYS A 365 0.79 0.94 31.19
CA LYS A 365 0.44 -0.47 31.07
C LYS A 365 0.47 -0.96 29.65
N THR A 366 0.69 -2.27 29.48
CA THR A 366 0.59 -2.94 28.19
C THR A 366 -0.83 -2.88 27.61
N TYR A 367 -0.98 -3.19 26.33
CA TYR A 367 -2.28 -3.29 25.69
C TYR A 367 -3.18 -4.33 26.38
N GLU A 368 -2.66 -5.51 26.68
CA GLU A 368 -3.40 -6.59 27.33
C GLU A 368 -3.84 -6.25 28.76
N GLU A 369 -3.01 -5.54 29.51
CA GLU A 369 -3.38 -5.07 30.84
C GLU A 369 -4.51 -4.05 30.76
N ASN A 370 -4.46 -3.13 29.78
CA ASN A 370 -5.54 -2.19 29.54
C ASN A 370 -6.82 -2.89 29.07
N LEU A 371 -6.71 -3.91 28.21
CA LEU A 371 -7.84 -4.71 27.74
C LEU A 371 -8.54 -5.39 28.91
N LYS A 372 -7.79 -6.04 29.82
CA LYS A 372 -8.33 -6.64 31.05
C LYS A 372 -9.02 -5.62 31.95
N MET A 373 -8.49 -4.39 32.07
CA MET A 373 -9.14 -3.33 32.86
C MET A 373 -10.51 -2.93 32.28
N VAL A 374 -10.72 -3.12 31.00
CA VAL A 374 -11.96 -2.77 30.28
C VAL A 374 -12.99 -3.90 30.37
N GLU A 375 -12.55 -5.16 30.31
CA GLU A 375 -13.41 -6.35 30.33
C GLU A 375 -14.00 -6.63 31.73
N VAL A 376 -13.34 -6.19 32.79
CA VAL A 376 -13.78 -6.40 34.19
C VAL A 376 -14.89 -5.43 34.62
N LYS A 377 -15.38 -4.55 33.76
CA LYS A 377 -16.52 -3.64 34.00
C LYS A 377 -17.73 -4.08 33.19
#